data_3105894955cc265dc540c4138c179b44
#
_entry.id   3105894955cc265dc540c4138c179b44
#
_cell.length_a   1.000
_cell.length_b   1.000
_cell.length_c   1.000
_cell.angle_alpha   90.00
_cell.angle_beta   90.00
_cell.angle_gamma   90.00
#
_symmetry.space_group_name_H-M   'P 1'
#
loop_
_entity.id
_entity.type
_entity.pdbx_description
1 polymer ?
#
loop_
_entity_poly.entity_id
_entity_poly.type
_entity_poly.pdbx_seq_one_letter_code
_entity_poly.pdbx_strand_id
1 'polypeptide(L)'
;WSHDAAMRVSTVYSCVRIIAEDVGTLPLHVKRNGQGNSRELVVGHPVSRVLRRPNPFMSGVDLRRAMIASLELTGNAYARITERDRRGYPTRIDFLKPDSVQPIKGNDDLFYILTDSGEVLPSRDILHFKGYAPEGIEGKSPIALQRETIENGRNATLYSRNLFKNDL
;
A
#
# COMPACT_ATOMS: atom_id res chain seq x y z
N TRP A 1 -7.76 13.07 12.22
CA TRP A 1 -7.46 11.71 12.67
C TRP A 1 -6.35 11.17 11.79
N SER A 2 -5.16 11.00 12.33
CA SER A 2 -4.03 10.47 11.58
C SER A 2 -4.06 8.94 11.55
N HIS A 3 -3.43 8.34 10.55
CA HIS A 3 -3.25 6.89 10.44
C HIS A 3 -2.53 6.30 11.67
N ASP A 4 -1.56 7.06 12.23
CA ASP A 4 -0.87 6.70 13.48
C ASP A 4 -1.81 6.64 14.67
N ALA A 5 -2.80 7.52 14.77
CA ALA A 5 -3.79 7.48 15.83
C ALA A 5 -4.70 6.26 15.73
N ALA A 6 -5.09 5.85 14.49
CA ALA A 6 -5.86 4.64 14.26
C ALA A 6 -5.07 3.38 14.63
N MET A 7 -3.77 3.33 14.31
CA MET A 7 -2.90 2.21 14.64
C MET A 7 -2.65 2.02 16.15
N ARG A 8 -2.95 3.01 16.96
CA ARG A 8 -2.93 2.86 18.43
C ARG A 8 -4.14 2.13 18.98
N VAL A 9 -5.19 1.91 18.20
CA VAL A 9 -6.30 1.03 18.55
C VAL A 9 -5.89 -0.40 18.24
N SER A 10 -5.75 -1.22 19.30
CA SER A 10 -5.19 -2.58 19.19
C SER A 10 -5.90 -3.47 18.15
N THR A 11 -7.21 -3.33 18.04
CA THR A 11 -8.01 -4.09 17.06
C THR A 11 -7.66 -3.68 15.63
N VAL A 12 -7.58 -2.37 15.34
CA VAL A 12 -7.21 -1.87 14.00
C VAL A 12 -5.81 -2.34 13.63
N TYR A 13 -4.85 -2.18 14.55
CA TYR A 13 -3.49 -2.66 14.35
C TYR A 13 -3.44 -4.15 14.03
N SER A 14 -4.16 -4.98 14.82
CA SER A 14 -4.17 -6.43 14.63
C SER A 14 -4.78 -6.82 13.27
N CYS A 15 -5.89 -6.20 12.86
CA CYS A 15 -6.51 -6.46 11.58
C CYS A 15 -5.58 -6.10 10.41
N VAL A 16 -5.03 -4.88 10.40
CA VAL A 16 -4.12 -4.42 9.35
C VAL A 16 -2.88 -5.31 9.27
N ARG A 17 -2.30 -5.68 10.43
CA ARG A 17 -1.13 -6.55 10.49
C ARG A 17 -1.41 -7.92 9.90
N ILE A 18 -2.50 -8.58 10.31
CA ILE A 18 -2.85 -9.92 9.83
C ILE A 18 -3.04 -9.90 8.31
N ILE A 19 -3.85 -8.97 7.79
CA ILE A 19 -4.09 -8.86 6.34
C ILE A 19 -2.80 -8.60 5.58
N ALA A 20 -1.97 -7.67 6.06
CA ALA A 20 -0.71 -7.32 5.41
C ALA A 20 0.30 -8.48 5.43
N GLU A 21 0.37 -9.24 6.53
CA GLU A 21 1.23 -10.42 6.64
C GLU A 21 0.76 -11.54 5.71
N ASP A 22 -0.53 -11.88 5.71
CA ASP A 22 -1.08 -12.97 4.91
C ASP A 22 -0.94 -12.67 3.41
N VAL A 23 -1.40 -11.50 2.95
CA VAL A 23 -1.30 -11.11 1.54
C VAL A 23 0.15 -10.86 1.13
N GLY A 24 0.96 -10.24 2.00
CA GLY A 24 2.36 -9.93 1.72
C GLY A 24 3.23 -11.17 1.51
N THR A 25 2.89 -12.31 2.13
CA THR A 25 3.63 -13.57 1.98
C THR A 25 3.23 -14.38 0.76
N LEU A 26 2.12 -14.06 0.10
CA LEU A 26 1.69 -14.78 -1.11
C LEU A 26 2.77 -14.70 -2.20
N PRO A 27 3.11 -15.84 -2.84
CA PRO A 27 4.11 -15.84 -3.89
C PRO A 27 3.60 -15.16 -5.16
N LEU A 28 4.41 -14.24 -5.71
CA LEU A 28 4.15 -13.64 -7.01
C LEU A 28 5.00 -14.29 -8.09
N HIS A 29 4.36 -14.75 -9.16
CA HIS A 29 5.01 -15.40 -10.29
C HIS A 29 4.65 -14.71 -11.61
N VAL A 30 5.64 -14.57 -12.47
CA VAL A 30 5.42 -14.15 -13.86
C VAL A 30 5.02 -15.38 -14.67
N LYS A 31 3.86 -15.33 -15.30
CA LYS A 31 3.33 -16.40 -16.15
C LYS A 31 3.08 -15.88 -17.57
N ARG A 32 3.26 -16.73 -18.55
CA ARG A 32 2.87 -16.51 -19.96
C ARG A 32 1.59 -17.29 -20.25
N ASN A 33 0.70 -16.70 -21.00
CA ASN A 33 -0.45 -17.43 -21.52
C ASN A 33 0.06 -18.45 -22.56
N GLY A 34 -0.20 -19.73 -22.33
CA GLY A 34 0.04 -20.82 -23.26
C GLY A 34 -1.14 -21.02 -24.20
N GLN A 35 -1.13 -22.14 -24.95
CA GLN A 35 -2.26 -22.51 -25.79
C GLN A 35 -3.46 -22.93 -24.94
N GLY A 36 -4.65 -22.47 -25.31
CA GLY A 36 -5.89 -22.69 -24.55
C GLY A 36 -5.87 -21.92 -23.22
N ASN A 37 -6.24 -22.59 -22.11
CA ASN A 37 -6.33 -22.00 -20.76
C ASN A 37 -5.08 -22.25 -19.91
N SER A 38 -3.99 -22.75 -20.51
CA SER A 38 -2.75 -23.05 -19.79
C SER A 38 -1.99 -21.77 -19.45
N ARG A 39 -1.31 -21.77 -18.29
CA ARG A 39 -0.42 -20.67 -17.85
C ARG A 39 0.93 -21.25 -17.48
N GLU A 40 1.95 -20.91 -18.25
CA GLU A 40 3.31 -21.39 -18.05
C GLU A 40 4.12 -20.42 -17.18
N LEU A 41 4.86 -20.97 -16.21
CA LEU A 41 5.77 -20.19 -15.38
C LEU A 41 6.96 -19.71 -16.22
N VAL A 42 7.22 -18.39 -16.24
CA VAL A 42 8.37 -17.83 -16.92
C VAL A 42 9.54 -17.72 -15.94
N VAL A 43 10.44 -18.70 -16.02
CA VAL A 43 11.68 -18.69 -15.23
C VAL A 43 12.65 -17.66 -15.80
N GLY A 44 13.24 -16.81 -14.93
CA GLY A 44 14.27 -15.85 -15.33
C GLY A 44 13.75 -14.54 -15.93
N HIS A 45 12.44 -14.28 -15.88
CA HIS A 45 11.91 -12.98 -16.30
C HIS A 45 12.49 -11.82 -15.45
N PRO A 46 12.93 -10.68 -16.05
CA PRO A 46 13.52 -9.56 -15.30
C PRO A 46 12.64 -9.07 -14.14
N VAL A 47 11.33 -8.99 -14.35
CA VAL A 47 10.35 -8.59 -13.32
C VAL A 47 10.35 -9.55 -12.13
N SER A 48 10.62 -10.85 -12.30
CA SER A 48 10.68 -11.80 -11.19
C SER A 48 11.77 -11.46 -10.17
N ARG A 49 12.86 -10.84 -10.62
CA ARG A 49 13.94 -10.38 -9.76
C ARG A 49 13.49 -9.20 -8.88
N VAL A 50 12.89 -8.18 -9.47
CA VAL A 50 12.45 -7.00 -8.73
C VAL A 50 11.28 -7.31 -7.80
N LEU A 51 10.40 -8.26 -8.16
CA LEU A 51 9.33 -8.74 -7.26
C LEU A 51 9.87 -9.46 -6.02
N ARG A 52 11.06 -10.10 -6.10
CA ARG A 52 11.71 -10.73 -4.95
C ARG A 52 12.53 -9.75 -4.12
N ARG A 53 13.23 -8.83 -4.77
CA ARG A 53 14.08 -7.82 -4.14
C ARG A 53 13.94 -6.48 -4.87
N PRO A 54 12.96 -5.67 -4.47
CA PRO A 54 12.64 -4.43 -5.15
C PRO A 54 13.74 -3.37 -4.99
N ASN A 55 14.47 -3.37 -3.87
CA ASN A 55 15.58 -2.47 -3.61
C ASN A 55 16.57 -3.07 -2.58
N PRO A 56 17.69 -2.42 -2.28
CA PRO A 56 18.69 -2.93 -1.34
C PRO A 56 18.19 -3.08 0.11
N PHE A 57 17.15 -2.34 0.50
CA PHE A 57 16.69 -2.22 1.89
C PHE A 57 15.46 -3.07 2.20
N MET A 58 14.71 -3.50 1.17
CA MET A 58 13.45 -4.24 1.34
C MET A 58 13.45 -5.54 0.56
N SER A 59 12.92 -6.59 1.15
CA SER A 59 12.52 -7.78 0.41
C SER A 59 11.19 -7.55 -0.33
N GLY A 60 10.86 -8.42 -1.29
CA GLY A 60 9.56 -8.36 -1.96
C GLY A 60 8.39 -8.56 -1.01
N VAL A 61 8.58 -9.34 0.07
CA VAL A 61 7.58 -9.54 1.13
C VAL A 61 7.37 -8.23 1.90
N ASP A 62 8.46 -7.54 2.27
CA ASP A 62 8.38 -6.29 3.03
C ASP A 62 7.69 -5.19 2.22
N LEU A 63 8.03 -5.07 0.92
CA LEU A 63 7.34 -4.12 0.04
C LEU A 63 5.84 -4.41 -0.03
N ARG A 64 5.45 -5.67 -0.25
CA ARG A 64 4.03 -6.04 -0.31
C ARG A 64 3.30 -5.77 1.00
N ARG A 65 3.91 -6.11 2.14
CA ARG A 65 3.35 -5.79 3.48
C ARG A 65 3.13 -4.30 3.65
N ALA A 66 4.12 -3.48 3.30
CA ALA A 66 4.00 -2.02 3.38
C ALA A 66 2.89 -1.49 2.46
N MET A 67 2.80 -2.00 1.22
CA MET A 67 1.75 -1.63 0.27
C MET A 67 0.36 -2.01 0.76
N ILE A 68 0.18 -3.22 1.28
CA ILE A 68 -1.13 -3.67 1.80
C ILE A 68 -1.51 -2.90 3.06
N ALA A 69 -0.59 -2.72 4.02
CA ALA A 69 -0.86 -1.92 5.20
C ALA A 69 -1.25 -0.48 4.85
N SER A 70 -0.57 0.12 3.88
CA SER A 70 -0.91 1.44 3.35
C SER A 70 -2.32 1.46 2.73
N LEU A 71 -2.66 0.47 1.92
CA LEU A 71 -3.97 0.34 1.28
C LEU A 71 -5.10 0.23 2.31
N GLU A 72 -4.93 -0.59 3.34
CA GLU A 72 -5.91 -0.78 4.42
C GLU A 72 -6.09 0.48 5.28
N LEU A 73 -5.02 1.25 5.49
CA LEU A 73 -5.07 2.46 6.31
C LEU A 73 -5.61 3.67 5.55
N THR A 74 -5.15 3.86 4.31
CA THR A 74 -5.39 5.10 3.55
C THR A 74 -6.30 4.94 2.34
N GLY A 75 -6.58 3.69 1.95
CA GLY A 75 -7.23 3.39 0.68
C GLY A 75 -6.29 3.48 -0.53
N ASN A 76 -5.01 3.84 -0.32
CA ASN A 76 -4.04 4.03 -1.37
C ASN A 76 -2.69 3.43 -0.99
N ALA A 77 -1.97 2.90 -1.97
CA ALA A 77 -0.60 2.46 -1.80
C ALA A 77 0.22 2.83 -3.02
N TYR A 78 1.38 3.44 -2.79
CA TYR A 78 2.24 3.95 -3.86
C TYR A 78 3.62 3.33 -3.78
N ALA A 79 4.18 3.02 -4.95
CA ALA A 79 5.59 2.71 -5.09
C ALA A 79 6.13 3.32 -6.39
N ARG A 80 7.36 3.83 -6.33
CA ARG A 80 8.04 4.45 -7.46
C ARG A 80 8.96 3.45 -8.15
N ILE A 81 8.90 3.38 -9.47
CA ILE A 81 9.90 2.71 -10.29
C ILE A 81 11.03 3.71 -10.51
N THR A 82 12.15 3.54 -9.80
CA THR A 82 13.28 4.48 -9.84
C THR A 82 14.34 4.10 -10.85
N GLU A 83 14.42 2.82 -11.23
CA GLU A 83 15.40 2.35 -12.20
C GLU A 83 14.76 1.33 -13.17
N ARG A 84 15.22 1.36 -14.41
CA ARG A 84 14.83 0.44 -15.47
C ARG A 84 16.05 -0.08 -16.22
N ASP A 85 15.97 -1.30 -16.74
CA ASP A 85 16.99 -1.83 -17.63
C ASP A 85 16.88 -1.24 -19.06
N ARG A 86 17.82 -1.63 -19.96
CA ARG A 86 17.84 -1.17 -21.35
C ARG A 86 16.60 -1.58 -22.16
N ARG A 87 15.81 -2.53 -21.66
CA ARG A 87 14.57 -3.01 -22.29
C ARG A 87 13.33 -2.34 -21.67
N GLY A 88 13.52 -1.43 -20.70
CA GLY A 88 12.45 -0.71 -20.00
C GLY A 88 11.83 -1.49 -18.83
N TYR A 89 12.32 -2.68 -18.48
CA TYR A 89 11.83 -3.41 -17.31
C TYR A 89 12.30 -2.74 -16.02
N PRO A 90 11.42 -2.66 -14.99
CA PRO A 90 11.82 -2.11 -13.69
C PRO A 90 12.89 -2.99 -13.04
N THR A 91 13.94 -2.35 -12.54
CA THR A 91 15.04 -2.99 -11.80
C THR A 91 15.05 -2.56 -10.34
N ARG A 92 14.41 -1.41 -10.05
CA ARG A 92 14.25 -0.92 -8.68
C ARG A 92 12.88 -0.31 -8.46
N ILE A 93 12.30 -0.64 -7.31
CA ILE A 93 11.00 -0.14 -6.85
C ILE A 93 11.15 0.29 -5.39
N ASP A 94 10.80 1.53 -5.10
CA ASP A 94 10.85 2.10 -3.76
C ASP A 94 9.43 2.44 -3.28
N PHE A 95 9.10 2.06 -2.05
CA PHE A 95 7.82 2.39 -1.42
C PHE A 95 7.73 3.90 -1.18
N LEU A 96 6.57 4.48 -1.45
CA LEU A 96 6.25 5.87 -1.14
C LEU A 96 5.17 5.93 -0.07
N LYS A 97 5.36 6.81 0.92
CA LYS A 97 4.33 7.07 1.92
C LYS A 97 3.12 7.74 1.25
N PRO A 98 1.88 7.30 1.51
CA PRO A 98 0.70 7.91 0.89
C PRO A 98 0.60 9.41 1.10
N ASP A 99 0.93 9.89 2.30
CA ASP A 99 0.86 11.32 2.64
C ASP A 99 1.88 12.17 1.87
N SER A 100 2.90 11.54 1.25
CA SER A 100 3.90 12.24 0.44
C SER A 100 3.60 12.20 -1.07
N VAL A 101 2.44 11.67 -1.48
CA VAL A 101 2.08 11.53 -2.89
C VAL A 101 0.70 12.10 -3.15
N GLN A 102 0.60 13.04 -4.08
CA GLN A 102 -0.67 13.62 -4.51
C GLN A 102 -0.92 13.30 -5.98
N PRO A 103 -1.95 12.49 -6.30
CA PRO A 103 -2.34 12.25 -7.68
C PRO A 103 -3.03 13.49 -8.27
N ILE A 104 -2.65 13.86 -9.49
CA ILE A 104 -3.22 14.98 -10.23
C ILE A 104 -3.68 14.50 -11.60
N LYS A 105 -4.92 14.82 -11.92
CA LYS A 105 -5.50 14.56 -13.23
C LYS A 105 -5.03 15.60 -14.23
N GLY A 106 -4.31 15.16 -15.28
CA GLY A 106 -4.09 15.95 -16.49
C GLY A 106 -5.26 15.81 -17.47
N ASN A 107 -5.08 16.28 -18.71
CA ASN A 107 -6.13 16.20 -19.73
C ASN A 107 -6.45 14.74 -20.09
N ASP A 108 -5.43 13.92 -20.35
CA ASP A 108 -5.57 12.49 -20.73
C ASP A 108 -4.72 11.56 -19.87
N ASP A 109 -3.88 12.10 -18.98
CA ASP A 109 -2.94 11.35 -18.17
C ASP A 109 -3.10 11.66 -16.67
N LEU A 110 -2.63 10.72 -15.85
CA LEU A 110 -2.52 10.89 -14.41
C LEU A 110 -1.05 11.16 -14.05
N PHE A 111 -0.81 12.22 -13.28
CA PHE A 111 0.49 12.58 -12.75
C PHE A 111 0.47 12.48 -11.22
N TYR A 112 1.65 12.39 -10.62
CA TYR A 112 1.82 12.31 -9.18
C TYR A 112 2.83 13.35 -8.72
N ILE A 113 2.46 14.19 -7.76
CA ILE A 113 3.38 15.12 -7.13
C ILE A 113 3.90 14.50 -5.85
N LEU A 114 5.22 14.49 -5.69
CA LEU A 114 5.86 14.20 -4.40
C LEU A 114 5.85 15.48 -3.57
N THR A 115 5.07 15.50 -2.48
CA THR A 115 4.87 16.71 -1.66
C THR A 115 6.15 17.17 -0.98
N ASP A 116 7.08 16.25 -0.68
CA ASP A 116 8.33 16.54 0.00
C ASP A 116 9.34 17.27 -0.92
N SER A 117 9.35 16.96 -2.21
CA SER A 117 10.31 17.50 -3.19
C SER A 117 9.70 18.43 -4.24
N GLY A 118 8.36 18.40 -4.38
CA GLY A 118 7.65 19.05 -5.48
C GLY A 118 7.85 18.39 -6.86
N GLU A 119 8.49 17.22 -6.90
CA GLU A 119 8.76 16.49 -8.15
C GLU A 119 7.45 15.96 -8.73
N VAL A 120 7.22 16.16 -10.04
CA VAL A 120 6.07 15.65 -10.78
C VAL A 120 6.47 14.42 -11.56
N LEU A 121 5.80 13.29 -11.28
CA LEU A 121 6.06 12.00 -11.88
C LEU A 121 4.93 11.56 -12.80
N PRO A 122 5.22 11.01 -13.98
CA PRO A 122 4.20 10.41 -14.84
C PRO A 122 3.69 9.08 -14.26
N SER A 123 2.47 8.71 -14.63
CA SER A 123 1.83 7.46 -14.18
C SER A 123 2.66 6.19 -14.46
N ARG A 124 3.44 6.18 -15.54
CA ARG A 124 4.31 5.04 -15.89
C ARG A 124 5.40 4.73 -14.86
N ASP A 125 5.77 5.70 -14.03
CA ASP A 125 6.83 5.55 -13.02
C ASP A 125 6.28 5.33 -11.61
N ILE A 126 4.95 5.28 -11.46
CA ILE A 126 4.28 5.03 -10.19
C ILE A 126 3.39 3.78 -10.28
N LEU A 127 3.59 2.87 -9.35
CA LEU A 127 2.63 1.81 -9.05
C LEU A 127 1.65 2.36 -8.03
N HIS A 128 0.40 2.59 -8.45
CA HIS A 128 -0.66 3.05 -7.59
C HIS A 128 -1.73 1.96 -7.44
N PHE A 129 -1.83 1.39 -6.25
CA PHE A 129 -2.91 0.48 -5.86
C PHE A 129 -3.97 1.26 -5.12
N LYS A 130 -5.22 1.09 -5.54
CA LYS A 130 -6.38 1.80 -4.99
C LYS A 130 -7.35 0.81 -4.39
N GLY A 131 -7.88 1.14 -3.21
CA GLY A 131 -9.04 0.49 -2.64
C GLY A 131 -10.33 0.94 -3.34
N TYR A 132 -11.39 1.15 -2.57
CA TYR A 132 -12.64 1.71 -3.12
C TYR A 132 -12.41 3.13 -3.62
N ALA A 133 -12.47 3.34 -4.91
CA ALA A 133 -12.16 4.59 -5.59
C ALA A 133 -13.32 4.98 -6.55
N PRO A 134 -14.41 5.57 -6.05
CA PRO A 134 -15.58 5.88 -6.87
C PRO A 134 -15.28 6.85 -8.01
N GLU A 135 -14.31 7.75 -7.83
CA GLU A 135 -13.86 8.70 -8.86
C GLU A 135 -12.71 8.16 -9.72
N GLY A 136 -12.20 6.97 -9.42
CA GLY A 136 -11.14 6.29 -10.18
C GLY A 136 -9.73 6.84 -9.99
N ILE A 137 -9.55 7.99 -9.32
CA ILE A 137 -8.26 8.66 -9.17
C ILE A 137 -7.59 8.23 -7.87
N GLU A 138 -8.33 8.29 -6.76
CA GLU A 138 -7.82 8.04 -5.42
C GLU A 138 -8.78 7.15 -4.63
N GLY A 139 -8.23 6.21 -3.87
CA GLY A 139 -9.00 5.33 -3.00
C GLY A 139 -9.47 6.07 -1.74
N LYS A 140 -10.66 5.75 -1.25
CA LYS A 140 -11.17 6.26 0.01
C LYS A 140 -10.59 5.46 1.18
N SER A 141 -10.15 6.15 2.22
CA SER A 141 -9.62 5.52 3.42
C SER A 141 -10.70 4.71 4.15
N PRO A 142 -10.53 3.39 4.35
CA PRO A 142 -11.46 2.59 5.15
C PRO A 142 -11.59 3.10 6.59
N ILE A 143 -10.49 3.62 7.17
CA ILE A 143 -10.48 4.18 8.52
C ILE A 143 -11.29 5.46 8.59
N ALA A 144 -11.19 6.33 7.59
CA ALA A 144 -12.00 7.56 7.55
C ALA A 144 -13.50 7.24 7.46
N LEU A 145 -13.87 6.20 6.70
CA LEU A 145 -15.26 5.74 6.57
C LEU A 145 -15.80 5.10 7.86
N GLN A 146 -14.93 4.51 8.68
CA GLN A 146 -15.28 3.82 9.94
C GLN A 146 -14.91 4.62 11.18
N ARG A 147 -14.61 5.91 11.02
CA ARG A 147 -14.08 6.78 12.08
C ARG A 147 -14.89 6.73 13.37
N GLU A 148 -16.21 6.90 13.28
CA GLU A 148 -17.11 6.92 14.43
C GLU A 148 -17.05 5.61 15.23
N THR A 149 -17.07 4.47 14.54
CA THR A 149 -16.97 3.14 15.17
C THR A 149 -15.63 2.97 15.90
N ILE A 150 -14.54 3.42 15.31
CA ILE A 150 -13.19 3.35 15.90
C ILE A 150 -13.07 4.28 17.12
N GLU A 151 -13.63 5.48 17.05
CA GLU A 151 -13.67 6.44 18.16
C GLU A 151 -14.47 5.90 19.35
N ASN A 152 -15.62 5.27 19.11
CA ASN A 152 -16.44 4.66 20.14
C ASN A 152 -15.69 3.51 20.84
N GLY A 153 -15.01 2.64 20.10
CA GLY A 153 -14.17 1.58 20.67
C GLY A 153 -13.01 2.12 21.54
N ARG A 154 -12.37 3.21 21.11
CA ARG A 154 -11.33 3.88 21.89
C ARG A 154 -11.87 4.48 23.19
N ASN A 155 -13.02 5.14 23.12
CA ASN A 155 -13.64 5.76 24.29
C ASN A 155 -14.07 4.70 25.32
N ALA A 156 -14.61 3.56 24.89
CA ALA A 156 -14.94 2.43 25.76
C ALA A 156 -13.69 1.88 26.48
N THR A 157 -12.57 1.76 25.77
CA THR A 157 -11.30 1.32 26.36
C THR A 157 -10.77 2.32 27.39
N LEU A 158 -10.85 3.62 27.11
CA LEU A 158 -10.44 4.67 28.04
C LEU A 158 -11.33 4.69 29.30
N TYR A 159 -12.64 4.52 29.13
CA TYR A 159 -13.58 4.43 30.23
C TYR A 159 -13.26 3.24 31.15
N SER A 160 -13.09 2.05 30.60
CA SER A 160 -12.69 0.86 31.35
C SER A 160 -11.39 1.09 32.16
N ARG A 161 -10.37 1.66 31.49
CA ARG A 161 -9.09 1.95 32.12
C ARG A 161 -9.22 2.91 33.28
N ASN A 162 -10.09 3.92 33.18
CA ASN A 162 -10.32 4.90 34.27
C ASN A 162 -11.07 4.27 35.41
N LEU A 163 -12.05 3.39 35.17
CA LEU A 163 -12.71 2.62 36.22
C LEU A 163 -11.71 1.81 37.04
N PHE A 164 -10.89 0.98 36.39
CA PHE A 164 -9.88 0.15 37.07
C PHE A 164 -8.77 0.94 37.77
N LYS A 165 -8.56 2.23 37.43
CA LYS A 165 -7.60 3.09 38.15
C LYS A 165 -8.19 3.75 39.40
N ASN A 166 -9.51 3.95 39.42
CA ASN A 166 -10.17 4.65 40.54
C ASN A 166 -10.74 3.69 41.59
N ASP A 167 -10.74 2.38 41.32
CA ASP A 167 -11.19 1.34 42.28
C ASP A 167 -10.01 0.70 43.07
N LEU A 168 -8.81 1.29 42.99
CA LEU A 168 -7.64 1.00 43.82
C LEU A 168 -7.23 2.22 44.63
#